data_ac6ce0ace0d5b2ce97c658ea24d188f5
#
_entry.id   ac6ce0ace0d5b2ce97c658ea24d188f5
#
_cell.length_a   1.000
_cell.length_b   1.000
_cell.length_c   1.000
_cell.angle_alpha   90.00
_cell.angle_beta   90.00
_cell.angle_gamma   90.00
#
_symmetry.space_group_name_H-M   'P 1'
#
loop_
_entity.id
_entity.type
_entity.pdbx_description
1 polymer ?
#
loop_
_entity_poly.entity_id
_entity_poly.type
_entity_poly.pdbx_seq_one_letter_code
_entity_poly.pdbx_strand_id
1 'polypeptide(L)'
;MNPAPDEPLVCFGFSGFRVPVTIPESGCHSGWWVRGWLLAVVDWYCHTRNGDEEMLREIVRPERLDLDSPGRRDYWVALEHDSIWGDHLFPLTVFVGPEASEGQGLVAFGSNHGNEYEGPVALKHLVREIRLEDVRGRIILIPVLNPSAFLSGTRESRMDDGVNLNRAFVDGAGRHPALSGITHRIADFVRTHIWPRVHIVLDLHSGGDVARFAICANYHPVDDPLQAAKIEETARWFGTPALMIYQNQTPGLLPSEAERLGKITVGTELGWGRAVNPEGVRYGRQGVLAALINNGLMSGTIEPIAHHKAGTQKRLEMVDRGCFIPAPFAGHYEPLVECGTAVKKGQTVGYLHDFDQFDLPPYACVAALDGVVLAQAWAAPVPKGQHIVVVAKDLDR
;
A
#
# COMPACT_ATOMS: atom_id res chain seq x y z
N MET A 1 -18.06 57.04 36.14
CA MET A 1 -18.51 56.10 35.09
C MET A 1 -17.28 55.29 34.71
N ASN A 2 -17.20 54.07 35.22
CA ASN A 2 -16.15 53.11 34.92
C ASN A 2 -16.51 52.31 33.67
N PRO A 3 -15.57 51.98 32.78
CA PRO A 3 -15.81 51.07 31.67
C PRO A 3 -15.86 49.63 32.16
N ALA A 4 -16.73 48.84 31.52
CA ALA A 4 -16.92 47.43 31.77
C ALA A 4 -15.68 46.58 31.38
N PRO A 5 -15.48 45.38 31.99
CA PRO A 5 -14.32 44.55 31.75
C PRO A 5 -14.45 43.79 30.44
N ASP A 6 -13.28 43.64 29.77
CA ASP A 6 -13.05 42.90 28.53
C ASP A 6 -13.39 41.39 28.70
N GLU A 7 -14.22 40.87 27.83
CA GLU A 7 -14.48 39.41 27.72
C GLU A 7 -13.31 38.72 27.01
N PRO A 8 -12.93 37.49 27.39
CA PRO A 8 -11.83 36.80 26.77
C PRO A 8 -12.21 36.18 25.41
N LEU A 9 -11.50 36.63 24.39
CA LEU A 9 -11.46 35.99 23.05
C LEU A 9 -10.75 34.63 23.12
N VAL A 10 -11.47 33.56 22.89
CA VAL A 10 -10.88 32.24 22.68
C VAL A 10 -10.50 32.09 21.21
N CYS A 11 -9.21 32.14 20.92
CA CYS A 11 -8.69 31.92 19.57
C CYS A 11 -8.32 30.45 19.38
N PHE A 12 -9.00 29.75 18.50
CA PHE A 12 -8.51 28.49 17.94
C PHE A 12 -7.63 28.80 16.73
N GLY A 13 -6.32 28.57 16.87
CA GLY A 13 -5.35 28.80 15.80
C GLY A 13 -5.25 27.60 14.85
N PHE A 14 -5.78 27.76 13.64
CA PHE A 14 -5.25 27.07 12.46
C PHE A 14 -4.61 28.14 11.57
N SER A 15 -3.42 27.85 11.07
CA SER A 15 -2.55 28.79 10.37
C SER A 15 -3.25 29.46 9.19
N GLY A 16 -3.53 30.75 9.32
CA GLY A 16 -3.70 31.63 8.19
C GLY A 16 -4.98 32.48 8.09
N PHE A 17 -6.04 32.23 8.84
CA PHE A 17 -7.25 33.05 8.77
C PHE A 17 -7.89 33.28 10.13
N ARG A 18 -8.13 34.57 10.47
CA ARG A 18 -8.93 35.00 11.62
C ARG A 18 -10.34 35.33 11.13
N VAL A 19 -11.33 34.60 11.63
CA VAL A 19 -12.74 34.97 11.42
C VAL A 19 -13.30 35.45 12.76
N PRO A 20 -13.83 36.67 12.86
CA PRO A 20 -14.50 37.12 14.07
C PRO A 20 -15.90 36.49 14.16
N VAL A 21 -16.16 35.79 15.23
CA VAL A 21 -17.49 35.28 15.56
C VAL A 21 -18.02 36.06 16.74
N THR A 22 -19.08 36.84 16.51
CA THR A 22 -19.87 37.50 17.57
C THR A 22 -20.97 36.54 18.01
N ILE A 23 -20.98 36.16 19.28
CA ILE A 23 -22.03 35.34 19.89
C ILE A 23 -23.07 36.29 20.52
N PRO A 24 -24.34 36.27 20.13
CA PRO A 24 -25.38 37.03 20.82
C PRO A 24 -25.78 36.33 22.12
N GLU A 25 -25.80 37.10 23.21
CA GLU A 25 -26.43 36.64 24.46
C GLU A 25 -27.95 36.56 24.30
N SER A 26 -28.48 35.39 24.37
CA SER A 26 -29.74 35.00 25.04
C SER A 26 -30.34 33.70 24.49
N GLY A 27 -30.64 32.77 25.36
CA GLY A 27 -31.65 31.73 25.20
C GLY A 27 -31.18 30.34 24.80
N CYS A 28 -30.96 29.51 25.81
CA CYS A 28 -30.92 28.05 25.65
C CYS A 28 -32.22 27.50 25.05
N HIS A 29 -32.16 27.00 23.80
CA HIS A 29 -33.04 25.91 23.34
C HIS A 29 -32.19 24.94 22.51
N SER A 30 -32.00 23.77 23.09
CA SER A 30 -31.32 22.62 22.52
C SER A 30 -32.02 22.15 21.24
N GLY A 31 -31.30 22.11 20.14
CA GLY A 31 -31.74 21.41 18.92
C GLY A 31 -31.41 22.04 17.58
N TRP A 32 -31.14 23.34 17.51
CA TRP A 32 -30.95 24.04 16.24
C TRP A 32 -29.47 24.28 15.86
N TRP A 33 -28.55 24.21 16.80
CA TRP A 33 -27.13 24.50 16.60
C TRP A 33 -26.39 23.42 15.82
N VAL A 34 -26.78 22.16 15.97
CA VAL A 34 -26.14 21.06 15.24
C VAL A 34 -26.43 21.12 13.73
N ARG A 35 -27.67 21.59 13.36
CA ARG A 35 -28.01 21.72 11.93
C ARG A 35 -27.30 22.90 11.25
N GLY A 36 -27.11 24.01 11.94
CA GLY A 36 -26.40 25.18 11.40
C GLY A 36 -24.94 24.90 11.13
N TRP A 37 -24.28 24.17 12.02
CA TRP A 37 -22.87 23.76 11.83
C TRP A 37 -22.68 22.73 10.72
N LEU A 38 -23.58 21.76 10.59
CA LEU A 38 -23.52 20.80 9.49
C LEU A 38 -23.72 21.48 8.13
N LEU A 39 -24.64 22.41 8.02
CA LEU A 39 -24.87 23.15 6.77
C LEU A 39 -23.71 24.09 6.44
N ALA A 40 -23.11 24.75 7.42
CA ALA A 40 -21.95 25.62 7.21
C ALA A 40 -20.68 24.83 6.83
N VAL A 41 -20.48 23.65 7.41
CA VAL A 41 -19.36 22.76 7.06
C VAL A 41 -19.58 22.14 5.68
N VAL A 42 -20.80 21.77 5.33
CA VAL A 42 -21.13 21.24 4.00
C VAL A 42 -21.02 22.35 2.94
N ASP A 43 -21.47 23.57 3.23
CA ASP A 43 -21.36 24.72 2.32
C ASP A 43 -19.89 25.17 2.17
N TRP A 44 -19.10 25.15 3.25
CA TRP A 44 -17.65 25.40 3.18
C TRP A 44 -16.92 24.31 2.40
N TYR A 45 -17.28 23.04 2.57
CA TYR A 45 -16.71 21.92 1.81
C TYR A 45 -17.07 21.98 0.32
N CYS A 46 -18.24 22.53 -0.04
CA CYS A 46 -18.66 22.73 -1.42
C CYS A 46 -18.04 23.98 -2.08
N HIS A 47 -17.74 25.05 -1.32
CA HIS A 47 -17.24 26.32 -1.88
C HIS A 47 -15.71 26.47 -1.92
N THR A 48 -14.93 25.62 -1.25
CA THR A 48 -13.46 25.68 -1.28
C THR A 48 -12.82 24.87 -2.41
N ARG A 49 -13.60 24.19 -3.24
CA ARG A 49 -13.12 23.57 -4.46
C ARG A 49 -13.29 24.55 -5.62
N ASN A 50 -12.29 25.40 -5.79
CA ASN A 50 -12.24 26.35 -6.91
C ASN A 50 -12.23 25.62 -8.25
N GLY A 51 -13.23 25.93 -9.09
CA GLY A 51 -13.07 26.25 -10.51
C GLY A 51 -12.70 25.15 -11.50
N ASP A 52 -12.23 23.98 -11.09
CA ASP A 52 -12.14 22.83 -11.95
C ASP A 52 -13.49 22.09 -11.83
N GLU A 53 -14.18 21.88 -12.95
CA GLU A 53 -15.33 20.97 -12.99
C GLU A 53 -14.88 19.68 -12.30
N GLU A 54 -15.39 19.44 -11.10
CA GLU A 54 -15.14 18.21 -10.38
C GLU A 54 -15.72 17.10 -11.26
N MET A 55 -14.84 16.45 -12.02
CA MET A 55 -15.21 15.22 -12.74
C MET A 55 -15.58 14.20 -11.67
N LEU A 56 -16.86 14.19 -11.32
CA LEU A 56 -17.42 13.20 -10.42
C LEU A 56 -17.09 11.84 -11.03
N ARG A 57 -16.35 11.02 -10.28
CA ARG A 57 -16.07 9.65 -10.72
C ARG A 57 -17.39 8.95 -10.94
N GLU A 58 -17.56 8.36 -12.12
CA GLU A 58 -18.74 7.57 -12.43
C GLU A 58 -18.74 6.29 -11.58
N ILE A 59 -19.88 5.97 -10.96
CA ILE A 59 -20.09 4.68 -10.28
C ILE A 59 -20.54 3.67 -11.33
N VAL A 60 -19.72 2.64 -11.55
CA VAL A 60 -19.97 1.64 -12.60
C VAL A 60 -19.80 0.24 -12.09
N ARG A 61 -20.62 -0.68 -12.59
CA ARG A 61 -20.43 -2.12 -12.45
C ARG A 61 -19.25 -2.57 -13.32
N PRO A 62 -18.53 -3.65 -12.96
CA PRO A 62 -17.38 -4.15 -13.72
C PRO A 62 -17.65 -4.37 -15.21
N GLU A 63 -18.84 -4.84 -15.57
CA GLU A 63 -19.24 -5.14 -16.95
C GLU A 63 -19.40 -3.89 -17.81
N ARG A 64 -19.49 -2.71 -17.21
CA ARG A 64 -19.64 -1.42 -17.90
C ARG A 64 -18.35 -0.62 -17.95
N LEU A 65 -17.27 -1.14 -17.41
CA LEU A 65 -15.97 -0.47 -17.44
C LEU A 65 -15.43 -0.41 -18.87
N ASP A 66 -15.17 0.78 -19.35
CA ASP A 66 -14.38 0.99 -20.56
C ASP A 66 -12.90 1.16 -20.18
N LEU A 67 -12.15 0.07 -20.30
CA LEU A 67 -10.72 0.02 -20.01
C LEU A 67 -9.87 -0.01 -21.30
N ASP A 68 -10.51 0.10 -22.47
CA ASP A 68 -9.88 -0.17 -23.76
C ASP A 68 -9.89 1.03 -24.72
N SER A 69 -10.90 1.90 -24.68
CA SER A 69 -10.98 3.08 -25.56
C SER A 69 -9.92 4.14 -25.19
N PRO A 70 -9.31 4.84 -26.16
CA PRO A 70 -8.35 5.91 -25.90
C PRO A 70 -8.91 7.01 -24.99
N GLY A 71 -8.05 7.56 -24.10
CA GLY A 71 -8.41 8.62 -23.20
C GLY A 71 -8.16 8.29 -21.72
N ARG A 72 -8.59 9.19 -20.83
CA ARG A 72 -8.59 9.00 -19.38
C ARG A 72 -10.01 8.80 -18.88
N ARG A 73 -10.17 7.85 -17.96
CA ARG A 73 -11.44 7.63 -17.23
C ARG A 73 -11.19 7.36 -15.78
N ASP A 74 -12.03 7.94 -14.95
CA ASP A 74 -11.98 7.83 -13.51
C ASP A 74 -13.29 7.21 -13.00
N TYR A 75 -13.20 6.05 -12.36
CA TYR A 75 -14.35 5.27 -11.89
C TYR A 75 -14.37 5.06 -10.39
N TRP A 76 -15.56 4.94 -9.83
CA TRP A 76 -15.85 4.14 -8.67
C TRP A 76 -16.37 2.79 -9.14
N VAL A 77 -15.57 1.74 -9.02
CA VAL A 77 -16.01 0.37 -9.35
C VAL A 77 -16.89 -0.14 -8.25
N ALA A 78 -18.12 -0.54 -8.60
CA ALA A 78 -19.11 -1.03 -7.66
C ALA A 78 -19.19 -2.56 -7.70
N LEU A 79 -18.74 -3.22 -6.63
CA LEU A 79 -18.95 -4.64 -6.41
C LEU A 79 -20.15 -4.84 -5.49
N GLU A 80 -20.98 -5.82 -5.81
CA GLU A 80 -22.17 -6.11 -5.03
C GLU A 80 -21.85 -6.42 -3.56
N HIS A 81 -22.58 -5.79 -2.67
CA HIS A 81 -22.64 -6.20 -1.28
C HIS A 81 -23.49 -7.49 -1.16
N ASP A 82 -23.40 -8.21 -0.04
CA ASP A 82 -24.29 -9.34 0.27
C ASP A 82 -25.73 -8.90 0.60
N SER A 83 -25.95 -7.58 0.72
CA SER A 83 -27.20 -6.89 1.01
C SER A 83 -27.54 -5.94 -0.13
N ILE A 84 -28.85 -5.78 -0.39
CA ILE A 84 -29.39 -4.83 -1.40
C ILE A 84 -29.21 -3.34 -1.04
N TRP A 85 -28.64 -3.05 0.14
CA TRP A 85 -28.55 -1.69 0.67
C TRP A 85 -27.29 -0.90 0.26
N GLY A 86 -26.40 -1.51 -0.51
CA GLY A 86 -25.20 -0.82 -0.96
C GLY A 86 -24.26 -1.67 -1.79
N ASP A 87 -23.15 -1.05 -2.17
CA ASP A 87 -22.06 -1.66 -2.92
C ASP A 87 -20.73 -1.36 -2.23
N HIS A 88 -19.76 -2.25 -2.40
CA HIS A 88 -18.37 -1.94 -2.11
C HIS A 88 -17.79 -1.13 -3.25
N LEU A 89 -17.33 0.08 -2.96
CA LEU A 89 -16.77 1.00 -3.95
C LEU A 89 -15.27 1.13 -3.79
N PHE A 90 -14.53 0.99 -4.89
CA PHE A 90 -13.10 1.32 -4.91
C PHE A 90 -12.73 2.16 -6.14
N PRO A 91 -11.71 3.06 -6.00
CA PRO A 91 -11.32 3.95 -7.09
C PRO A 91 -10.46 3.24 -8.12
N LEU A 92 -10.76 3.46 -9.40
CA LEU A 92 -9.95 3.02 -10.53
C LEU A 92 -9.78 4.20 -11.50
N THR A 93 -8.54 4.45 -11.92
CA THR A 93 -8.22 5.36 -13.01
C THR A 93 -7.55 4.58 -14.12
N VAL A 94 -8.02 4.73 -15.34
CA VAL A 94 -7.41 4.17 -16.54
C VAL A 94 -6.97 5.29 -17.49
N PHE A 95 -5.76 5.15 -18.03
CA PHE A 95 -5.26 5.93 -19.15
C PHE A 95 -4.98 4.96 -20.29
N VAL A 96 -5.50 5.29 -21.48
CA VAL A 96 -5.30 4.50 -22.70
C VAL A 96 -4.73 5.41 -23.76
N GLY A 97 -3.48 5.20 -24.12
CA GLY A 97 -2.76 5.92 -25.16
C GLY A 97 -3.00 5.33 -26.56
N PRO A 98 -2.47 6.00 -27.59
CA PRO A 98 -2.71 5.61 -28.99
C PRO A 98 -2.00 4.28 -29.37
N GLU A 99 -0.99 3.85 -28.64
CA GLU A 99 -0.23 2.61 -28.90
C GLU A 99 -0.72 1.44 -28.04
N ALA A 100 -1.82 1.62 -27.30
CA ALA A 100 -2.36 0.57 -26.44
C ALA A 100 -2.81 -0.63 -27.27
N SER A 101 -2.36 -1.80 -26.87
CA SER A 101 -2.70 -3.07 -27.51
C SER A 101 -3.22 -4.08 -26.50
N GLU A 102 -3.86 -5.14 -26.99
CA GLU A 102 -4.41 -6.18 -26.15
C GLU A 102 -3.31 -6.85 -25.29
N GLY A 103 -3.59 -7.05 -24.02
CA GLY A 103 -2.66 -7.67 -23.07
C GLY A 103 -1.44 -6.82 -22.70
N GLN A 104 -1.23 -5.68 -23.35
CA GLN A 104 -0.06 -4.81 -23.13
C GLN A 104 -0.44 -3.58 -22.31
N GLY A 105 -0.26 -3.68 -21.01
CA GLY A 105 -0.53 -2.59 -20.08
C GLY A 105 0.16 -2.83 -18.74
N LEU A 106 0.08 -1.83 -17.86
CA LEU A 106 0.53 -1.91 -16.49
C LEU A 106 -0.65 -1.65 -15.56
N VAL A 107 -0.77 -2.45 -14.52
CA VAL A 107 -1.60 -2.12 -13.36
C VAL A 107 -0.74 -1.91 -12.13
N ALA A 108 -1.07 -0.87 -11.34
CA ALA A 108 -0.49 -0.67 -10.02
C ALA A 108 -1.61 -0.66 -8.96
N PHE A 109 -1.44 -1.51 -7.96
CA PHE A 109 -2.34 -1.67 -6.83
C PHE A 109 -1.76 -1.03 -5.58
N GLY A 110 -2.60 -0.35 -4.82
CA GLY A 110 -2.35 0.00 -3.44
C GLY A 110 -3.43 -0.62 -2.55
N SER A 111 -3.14 -0.74 -1.26
CA SER A 111 -4.10 -1.26 -0.27
C SER A 111 -4.69 -2.64 -0.62
N ASN A 112 -3.84 -3.58 -1.02
CA ASN A 112 -4.14 -5.01 -0.94
C ASN A 112 -4.40 -5.37 0.54
N HIS A 113 -3.55 -4.86 1.45
CA HIS A 113 -3.84 -4.81 2.88
C HIS A 113 -4.24 -3.38 3.28
N GLY A 114 -5.31 -3.26 4.07
CA GLY A 114 -5.95 -1.97 4.32
C GLY A 114 -5.19 -1.03 5.26
N ASN A 115 -4.22 -1.52 6.02
CA ASN A 115 -3.39 -0.76 6.95
C ASN A 115 -2.00 -0.38 6.40
N GLU A 116 -1.84 -0.43 5.07
CA GLU A 116 -0.61 -0.12 4.34
C GLU A 116 -0.86 1.07 3.40
N TYR A 117 -0.31 2.25 3.73
CA TYR A 117 -0.80 3.51 3.14
C TYR A 117 0.15 4.18 2.14
N GLU A 118 1.43 3.81 2.07
CA GLU A 118 2.40 4.43 1.16
C GLU A 118 2.03 4.21 -0.31
N GLY A 119 1.62 2.99 -0.67
CA GLY A 119 1.14 2.63 -2.01
C GLY A 119 -0.07 3.45 -2.43
N PRO A 120 -1.17 3.46 -1.66
CA PRO A 120 -2.34 4.31 -1.90
C PRO A 120 -2.00 5.77 -2.12
N VAL A 121 -1.14 6.36 -1.30
CA VAL A 121 -0.74 7.77 -1.40
C VAL A 121 0.11 8.02 -2.66
N ALA A 122 1.08 7.13 -2.95
CA ALA A 122 1.89 7.22 -4.16
C ALA A 122 1.01 7.19 -5.42
N LEU A 123 0.07 6.25 -5.50
CA LEU A 123 -0.84 6.14 -6.64
C LEU A 123 -1.82 7.32 -6.74
N LYS A 124 -2.27 7.86 -5.60
CA LYS A 124 -3.11 9.08 -5.61
C LYS A 124 -2.37 10.29 -6.19
N HIS A 125 -1.07 10.42 -5.93
CA HIS A 125 -0.24 11.45 -6.59
C HIS A 125 -0.17 11.20 -8.08
N LEU A 126 0.13 9.96 -8.51
CA LEU A 126 0.27 9.62 -9.93
C LEU A 126 -1.02 9.81 -10.74
N VAL A 127 -2.19 9.53 -10.16
CA VAL A 127 -3.50 9.82 -10.78
C VAL A 127 -3.61 11.30 -11.18
N ARG A 128 -2.97 12.22 -10.44
CA ARG A 128 -3.00 13.67 -10.72
C ARG A 128 -1.87 14.13 -11.62
N GLU A 129 -0.73 13.44 -11.63
CA GLU A 129 0.50 13.85 -12.29
C GLU A 129 0.64 13.30 -13.69
N ILE A 130 0.12 12.09 -13.95
CA ILE A 130 0.16 11.50 -15.30
C ILE A 130 -0.72 12.30 -16.23
N ARG A 131 -0.09 12.84 -17.28
CA ARG A 131 -0.79 13.57 -18.32
C ARG A 131 -1.09 12.64 -19.48
N LEU A 132 -2.30 12.72 -20.04
CA LEU A 132 -2.73 11.81 -21.08
C LEU A 132 -1.86 11.89 -22.34
N GLU A 133 -1.34 13.08 -22.65
CA GLU A 133 -0.45 13.30 -23.81
C GLU A 133 0.89 12.54 -23.69
N ASP A 134 1.32 12.18 -22.50
CA ASP A 134 2.52 11.40 -22.28
C ASP A 134 2.27 9.88 -22.31
N VAL A 135 1.01 9.46 -22.27
CA VAL A 135 0.63 8.03 -22.26
C VAL A 135 0.65 7.45 -23.67
N ARG A 136 1.31 6.31 -23.84
CA ARG A 136 1.38 5.55 -25.09
C ARG A 136 0.55 4.28 -25.05
N GLY A 137 0.78 3.45 -24.04
CA GLY A 137 0.09 2.19 -23.81
C GLY A 137 -1.12 2.31 -22.89
N ARG A 138 -1.39 1.25 -22.11
CA ARG A 138 -2.47 1.23 -21.10
C ARG A 138 -1.90 1.27 -19.71
N ILE A 139 -2.45 2.16 -18.87
CA ILE A 139 -2.08 2.33 -17.45
C ILE A 139 -3.35 2.24 -16.64
N ILE A 140 -3.39 1.34 -15.66
CA ILE A 140 -4.50 1.18 -14.72
C ILE A 140 -3.94 1.43 -13.31
N LEU A 141 -4.52 2.40 -12.59
CA LEU A 141 -4.16 2.72 -11.21
C LEU A 141 -5.35 2.44 -10.30
N ILE A 142 -5.15 1.58 -9.31
CA ILE A 142 -6.14 1.23 -8.28
C ILE A 142 -5.53 1.56 -6.91
N PRO A 143 -5.66 2.80 -6.43
CA PRO A 143 -5.04 3.23 -5.18
C PRO A 143 -5.52 2.47 -3.94
N VAL A 144 -6.77 2.01 -3.96
CA VAL A 144 -7.38 1.24 -2.87
C VAL A 144 -8.08 0.03 -3.46
N LEU A 145 -7.39 -1.12 -3.47
CA LEU A 145 -7.95 -2.36 -4.01
C LEU A 145 -8.94 -3.01 -3.04
N ASN A 146 -8.66 -2.94 -1.73
CA ASN A 146 -9.50 -3.52 -0.68
C ASN A 146 -10.14 -2.42 0.18
N PRO A 147 -11.31 -1.87 -0.23
CA PRO A 147 -11.93 -0.75 0.45
C PRO A 147 -12.39 -1.07 1.87
N SER A 148 -12.85 -2.30 2.13
CA SER A 148 -13.28 -2.72 3.45
C SER A 148 -12.13 -2.71 4.46
N ALA A 149 -11.02 -3.34 4.12
CA ALA A 149 -9.82 -3.35 4.94
C ALA A 149 -9.24 -1.93 5.11
N PHE A 150 -9.24 -1.11 4.05
CA PHE A 150 -8.72 0.25 4.08
C PHE A 150 -9.51 1.17 5.01
N LEU A 151 -10.84 1.14 4.93
CA LEU A 151 -11.71 1.96 5.78
C LEU A 151 -11.64 1.56 7.26
N SER A 152 -11.48 0.26 7.54
CA SER A 152 -11.31 -0.24 8.90
C SER A 152 -9.86 -0.14 9.41
N GLY A 153 -8.90 0.18 8.54
CA GLY A 153 -7.47 0.24 8.87
C GLY A 153 -6.92 -1.10 9.36
N THR A 154 -7.41 -2.19 8.78
CA THR A 154 -7.00 -3.57 9.12
C THR A 154 -6.30 -4.24 7.95
N ARG A 155 -5.52 -5.29 8.23
CA ARG A 155 -4.85 -6.07 7.19
C ARG A 155 -5.84 -6.85 6.33
N GLU A 156 -6.83 -7.46 6.96
CA GLU A 156 -7.88 -8.27 6.35
C GLU A 156 -9.18 -7.45 6.22
N SER A 157 -10.13 -7.93 5.41
CA SER A 157 -11.50 -7.39 5.28
C SER A 157 -12.34 -7.71 6.53
N ARG A 158 -11.85 -7.31 7.71
CA ARG A 158 -12.37 -7.72 9.03
C ARG A 158 -13.85 -7.42 9.23
N MET A 159 -14.34 -6.32 8.65
CA MET A 159 -15.74 -5.90 8.81
C MET A 159 -16.70 -6.63 7.88
N ASP A 160 -16.18 -7.44 6.95
CA ASP A 160 -16.96 -8.22 5.98
C ASP A 160 -16.70 -9.72 6.13
N ASP A 161 -15.83 -10.30 5.31
CA ASP A 161 -15.56 -11.74 5.27
C ASP A 161 -14.36 -12.19 6.12
N GLY A 162 -13.61 -11.25 6.70
CA GLY A 162 -12.44 -11.51 7.53
C GLY A 162 -11.24 -12.11 6.77
N VAL A 163 -11.29 -12.13 5.44
CA VAL A 163 -10.28 -12.76 4.60
C VAL A 163 -9.17 -11.78 4.24
N ASN A 164 -7.92 -12.26 4.26
CA ASN A 164 -6.78 -11.54 3.69
C ASN A 164 -6.85 -11.64 2.16
N LEU A 165 -6.95 -10.49 1.48
CA LEU A 165 -7.07 -10.46 0.01
C LEU A 165 -5.89 -11.16 -0.67
N ASN A 166 -4.69 -11.06 -0.11
CA ASN A 166 -3.51 -11.78 -0.59
C ASN A 166 -3.50 -13.29 -0.24
N ARG A 167 -4.70 -13.87 -0.03
CA ARG A 167 -4.98 -15.32 0.07
C ARG A 167 -6.18 -15.72 -0.78
N ALA A 168 -6.77 -14.76 -1.50
CA ALA A 168 -7.98 -14.98 -2.30
C ALA A 168 -7.69 -15.32 -3.78
N PHE A 169 -6.44 -15.14 -4.24
CA PHE A 169 -6.00 -15.43 -5.61
C PHE A 169 -5.71 -16.93 -5.79
N VAL A 170 -6.72 -17.76 -5.51
CA VAL A 170 -6.71 -19.21 -5.76
C VAL A 170 -7.70 -19.54 -6.86
N ASP A 171 -7.45 -20.61 -7.61
CA ASP A 171 -8.35 -21.03 -8.67
C ASP A 171 -9.77 -21.21 -8.12
N GLY A 172 -10.68 -20.35 -8.59
CA GLY A 172 -12.06 -20.27 -8.14
C GLY A 172 -12.97 -21.33 -8.76
N ALA A 173 -12.41 -22.43 -9.28
CA ALA A 173 -13.18 -23.49 -9.89
C ALA A 173 -14.26 -24.02 -8.93
N GLY A 174 -15.51 -23.61 -9.15
CA GLY A 174 -16.68 -24.11 -8.44
C GLY A 174 -17.29 -23.21 -7.38
N ARG A 175 -16.79 -21.99 -7.15
CA ARG A 175 -17.46 -21.04 -6.26
C ARG A 175 -18.55 -20.27 -7.00
N HIS A 176 -19.77 -20.35 -6.50
CA HIS A 176 -20.85 -19.51 -7.01
C HIS A 176 -20.59 -18.05 -6.57
N PRO A 177 -20.58 -17.06 -7.49
CA PRO A 177 -20.24 -15.65 -7.16
C PRO A 177 -21.08 -15.09 -6.00
N ALA A 178 -22.37 -15.46 -5.91
CA ALA A 178 -23.27 -15.00 -4.85
C ALA A 178 -22.94 -15.56 -3.45
N LEU A 179 -22.10 -16.60 -3.35
CA LEU A 179 -21.65 -17.20 -2.09
C LEU A 179 -20.21 -16.77 -1.71
N SER A 180 -19.58 -15.95 -2.54
CA SER A 180 -18.21 -15.47 -2.33
C SER A 180 -18.25 -14.18 -1.52
N GLY A 181 -17.44 -14.07 -0.46
CA GLY A 181 -17.21 -12.83 0.26
C GLY A 181 -16.55 -11.77 -0.63
N ILE A 182 -16.55 -10.53 -0.15
CA ILE A 182 -16.02 -9.37 -0.92
C ILE A 182 -14.60 -9.60 -1.41
N THR A 183 -13.75 -10.20 -0.59
CA THR A 183 -12.33 -10.44 -0.91
C THR A 183 -12.18 -11.32 -2.16
N HIS A 184 -13.00 -12.35 -2.29
CA HIS A 184 -12.99 -13.21 -3.47
C HIS A 184 -13.60 -12.52 -4.71
N ARG A 185 -14.61 -11.65 -4.51
CA ARG A 185 -15.19 -10.85 -5.61
C ARG A 185 -14.17 -9.83 -6.14
N ILE A 186 -13.34 -9.24 -5.28
CA ILE A 186 -12.22 -8.39 -5.70
C ILE A 186 -11.21 -9.20 -6.53
N ALA A 187 -10.82 -10.40 -6.07
CA ALA A 187 -9.92 -11.26 -6.82
C ALA A 187 -10.50 -11.68 -8.18
N ASP A 188 -11.80 -12.02 -8.25
CA ASP A 188 -12.49 -12.36 -9.50
C ASP A 188 -12.59 -11.15 -10.44
N PHE A 189 -12.83 -9.96 -9.90
CA PHE A 189 -12.76 -8.70 -10.67
C PHE A 189 -11.38 -8.53 -11.32
N VAL A 190 -10.32 -8.70 -10.57
CA VAL A 190 -8.95 -8.59 -11.08
C VAL A 190 -8.69 -9.63 -12.18
N ARG A 191 -9.09 -10.87 -11.99
CA ARG A 191 -8.95 -11.95 -12.99
C ARG A 191 -9.68 -11.63 -14.28
N THR A 192 -10.92 -11.18 -14.16
CA THR A 192 -11.83 -11.03 -15.30
C THR A 192 -11.56 -9.75 -16.08
N HIS A 193 -11.28 -8.65 -15.37
CA HIS A 193 -11.24 -7.33 -16.00
C HIS A 193 -9.82 -6.75 -16.11
N ILE A 194 -8.88 -7.14 -15.25
CA ILE A 194 -7.53 -6.56 -15.22
C ILE A 194 -6.52 -7.47 -15.93
N TRP A 195 -6.44 -8.76 -15.56
CA TRP A 195 -5.42 -9.66 -16.09
C TRP A 195 -5.38 -9.72 -17.63
N PRO A 196 -6.49 -9.73 -18.37
CA PRO A 196 -6.45 -9.76 -19.83
C PRO A 196 -5.80 -8.53 -20.48
N ARG A 197 -5.69 -7.41 -19.74
CA ARG A 197 -5.30 -6.11 -20.28
C ARG A 197 -3.88 -5.68 -19.94
N VAL A 198 -3.19 -6.41 -19.06
CA VAL A 198 -1.90 -5.99 -18.53
C VAL A 198 -0.86 -7.12 -18.58
N HIS A 199 0.40 -6.75 -18.80
CA HIS A 199 1.54 -7.68 -18.68
C HIS A 199 2.46 -7.32 -17.52
N ILE A 200 2.29 -6.11 -16.93
CA ILE A 200 3.05 -5.65 -15.76
C ILE A 200 2.10 -5.43 -14.60
N VAL A 201 2.46 -5.94 -13.45
CA VAL A 201 1.68 -5.87 -12.21
C VAL A 201 2.58 -5.34 -11.09
N LEU A 202 2.19 -4.21 -10.51
CA LEU A 202 2.87 -3.63 -9.36
C LEU A 202 1.92 -3.70 -8.16
N ASP A 203 2.35 -4.38 -7.08
CA ASP A 203 1.58 -4.53 -5.83
C ASP A 203 2.32 -3.79 -4.71
N LEU A 204 1.86 -2.57 -4.40
CA LEU A 204 2.55 -1.66 -3.49
C LEU A 204 2.16 -1.92 -2.04
N HIS A 205 3.00 -2.69 -1.36
CA HIS A 205 2.87 -3.06 0.04
C HIS A 205 3.74 -2.22 0.98
N SER A 206 3.44 -2.36 2.25
CA SER A 206 4.19 -1.89 3.41
C SER A 206 4.05 -2.90 4.56
N GLY A 207 4.86 -2.77 5.60
CA GLY A 207 4.79 -3.67 6.76
C GLY A 207 3.55 -3.51 7.64
N GLY A 208 2.75 -2.44 7.45
CA GLY A 208 1.54 -2.18 8.22
C GLY A 208 1.80 -2.20 9.74
N ASP A 209 1.01 -2.98 10.46
CA ASP A 209 1.16 -3.23 11.90
C ASP A 209 1.79 -4.60 12.22
N VAL A 210 2.35 -5.27 11.22
CA VAL A 210 2.99 -6.58 11.39
C VAL A 210 4.49 -6.45 11.57
N ALA A 211 5.15 -5.69 10.68
CA ALA A 211 6.59 -5.59 10.66
C ALA A 211 7.08 -4.21 10.21
N ARG A 212 8.27 -3.86 10.64
CA ARG A 212 9.08 -2.79 10.06
C ARG A 212 10.09 -3.42 9.12
N PHE A 213 10.06 -3.06 7.85
CA PHE A 213 11.02 -3.53 6.85
C PHE A 213 12.11 -2.50 6.57
N ALA A 214 13.28 -2.97 6.13
CA ALA A 214 14.13 -2.17 5.27
C ALA A 214 13.35 -1.86 3.99
N ILE A 215 13.25 -0.59 3.59
CA ILE A 215 12.50 -0.23 2.37
C ILE A 215 13.07 -1.00 1.18
N CYS A 216 12.22 -1.75 0.49
CA CYS A 216 12.64 -2.61 -0.62
C CYS A 216 11.54 -2.75 -1.69
N ALA A 217 11.98 -3.00 -2.92
CA ALA A 217 11.17 -3.71 -3.90
C ALA A 217 11.34 -5.21 -3.69
N ASN A 218 10.35 -6.01 -4.05
CA ASN A 218 10.40 -7.46 -3.86
C ASN A 218 9.85 -8.21 -5.05
N TYR A 219 10.31 -9.44 -5.21
CA TYR A 219 9.85 -10.33 -6.27
C TYR A 219 10.15 -11.80 -5.95
N HIS A 220 9.49 -12.72 -6.69
CA HIS A 220 9.78 -14.15 -6.67
C HIS A 220 10.65 -14.52 -7.88
N PRO A 221 11.61 -15.45 -7.74
CA PRO A 221 12.21 -16.13 -8.88
C PRO A 221 11.12 -16.90 -9.65
N VAL A 222 11.20 -16.85 -10.97
CA VAL A 222 10.33 -17.62 -11.88
C VAL A 222 11.19 -18.46 -12.82
N ASP A 223 10.61 -19.55 -13.35
CA ASP A 223 11.37 -20.51 -14.17
C ASP A 223 11.74 -19.96 -15.56
N ASP A 224 10.89 -19.11 -16.15
CA ASP A 224 11.17 -18.46 -17.44
C ASP A 224 12.26 -17.40 -17.27
N PRO A 225 13.44 -17.57 -17.90
CA PRO A 225 14.56 -16.64 -17.73
C PRO A 225 14.30 -15.26 -18.32
N LEU A 226 13.45 -15.12 -19.34
CA LEU A 226 13.10 -13.82 -19.91
C LEU A 226 12.15 -13.05 -18.97
N GLN A 227 11.17 -13.74 -18.42
CA GLN A 227 10.27 -13.18 -17.41
C GLN A 227 11.08 -12.80 -16.15
N ALA A 228 11.94 -13.68 -15.65
CA ALA A 228 12.79 -13.43 -14.48
C ALA A 228 13.68 -12.17 -14.66
N ALA A 229 14.33 -12.05 -15.81
CA ALA A 229 15.17 -10.89 -16.13
C ALA A 229 14.36 -9.58 -16.14
N LYS A 230 13.16 -9.61 -16.70
CA LYS A 230 12.26 -8.44 -16.75
C LYS A 230 11.72 -8.06 -15.38
N ILE A 231 11.39 -9.04 -14.53
CA ILE A 231 10.97 -8.84 -13.15
C ILE A 231 12.09 -8.15 -12.36
N GLU A 232 13.30 -8.71 -12.38
CA GLU A 232 14.44 -8.12 -11.67
C GLU A 232 14.80 -6.72 -12.19
N GLU A 233 14.82 -6.51 -13.51
CA GLU A 233 15.04 -5.21 -14.13
C GLU A 233 14.01 -4.19 -13.62
N THR A 234 12.72 -4.54 -13.64
CA THR A 234 11.63 -3.66 -13.18
C THR A 234 11.76 -3.35 -11.70
N ALA A 235 12.09 -4.35 -10.86
CA ALA A 235 12.30 -4.16 -9.42
C ALA A 235 13.48 -3.20 -9.12
N ARG A 236 14.58 -3.32 -9.87
CA ARG A 236 15.75 -2.43 -9.73
C ARG A 236 15.41 -0.96 -9.96
N TRP A 237 14.51 -0.66 -10.88
CA TRP A 237 14.11 0.70 -11.20
C TRP A 237 13.32 1.41 -10.10
N PHE A 238 12.83 0.71 -9.08
CA PHE A 238 12.30 1.35 -7.87
C PHE A 238 13.38 2.11 -7.10
N GLY A 239 14.65 1.78 -7.28
CA GLY A 239 15.78 2.48 -6.67
C GLY A 239 15.86 2.34 -5.15
N THR A 240 15.13 1.41 -4.57
CA THR A 240 15.09 1.12 -3.12
C THR A 240 16.45 0.65 -2.59
N PRO A 241 16.73 0.80 -1.28
CA PRO A 241 17.98 0.32 -0.69
C PRO A 241 18.22 -1.18 -0.88
N ALA A 242 17.16 -1.96 -0.92
CA ALA A 242 17.23 -3.41 -1.07
C ALA A 242 16.24 -3.94 -2.11
N LEU A 243 16.58 -5.09 -2.66
CA LEU A 243 15.70 -5.97 -3.42
C LEU A 243 15.51 -7.23 -2.59
N MET A 244 14.29 -7.50 -2.16
CA MET A 244 13.93 -8.68 -1.38
C MET A 244 13.49 -9.80 -2.31
N ILE A 245 14.13 -10.97 -2.19
CA ILE A 245 13.88 -12.13 -3.05
C ILE A 245 13.19 -13.20 -2.19
N TYR A 246 11.96 -13.57 -2.56
CA TYR A 246 11.23 -14.66 -1.96
C TYR A 246 11.49 -15.95 -2.73
N GLN A 247 11.89 -17.02 -2.05
CA GLN A 247 12.12 -18.31 -2.71
C GLN A 247 10.83 -19.08 -3.03
N ASN A 248 9.76 -18.84 -2.29
CA ASN A 248 8.56 -19.65 -2.40
C ASN A 248 7.36 -18.81 -2.88
N GLN A 249 6.84 -19.17 -4.05
CA GLN A 249 5.52 -18.73 -4.49
C GLN A 249 4.46 -19.37 -3.60
N THR A 250 3.73 -18.54 -2.85
CA THR A 250 2.65 -19.04 -1.99
C THR A 250 1.32 -18.97 -2.76
N PRO A 251 0.57 -20.07 -2.87
CA PRO A 251 -0.76 -20.04 -3.47
C PRO A 251 -1.67 -19.02 -2.78
N GLY A 252 -2.46 -18.30 -3.56
CA GLY A 252 -3.40 -17.30 -3.08
C GLY A 252 -2.86 -15.88 -3.02
N LEU A 253 -1.56 -15.68 -3.26
CA LEU A 253 -1.00 -14.33 -3.44
C LEU A 253 -1.38 -13.76 -4.81
N LEU A 254 -1.67 -12.46 -4.86
CA LEU A 254 -1.87 -11.71 -6.10
C LEU A 254 -0.66 -11.84 -7.05
N PRO A 255 0.59 -11.57 -6.60
CA PRO A 255 1.76 -11.71 -7.48
C PRO A 255 1.97 -13.14 -7.95
N SER A 256 1.78 -14.17 -7.10
CA SER A 256 2.00 -15.57 -7.51
C SER A 256 1.03 -16.03 -8.61
N GLU A 257 -0.22 -15.54 -8.60
CA GLU A 257 -1.15 -15.81 -9.69
C GLU A 257 -0.72 -15.10 -10.99
N ALA A 258 -0.33 -13.83 -10.89
CA ALA A 258 0.12 -13.05 -12.03
C ALA A 258 1.40 -13.62 -12.68
N GLU A 259 2.37 -14.06 -11.88
CA GLU A 259 3.59 -14.72 -12.32
C GLU A 259 3.32 -16.00 -13.08
N ARG A 260 2.40 -16.83 -12.57
CA ARG A 260 1.95 -18.07 -13.25
C ARG A 260 1.29 -17.80 -14.61
N LEU A 261 0.73 -16.60 -14.79
CA LEU A 261 0.19 -16.11 -16.07
C LEU A 261 1.24 -15.44 -16.96
N GLY A 262 2.53 -15.53 -16.62
CA GLY A 262 3.64 -14.98 -17.40
C GLY A 262 3.81 -13.46 -17.26
N LYS A 263 3.20 -12.83 -16.24
CA LYS A 263 3.28 -11.39 -16.05
C LYS A 263 4.55 -10.99 -15.31
N ILE A 264 5.02 -9.78 -15.57
CA ILE A 264 6.11 -9.13 -14.85
C ILE A 264 5.52 -8.59 -13.55
N THR A 265 5.97 -9.09 -12.40
CA THR A 265 5.42 -8.70 -11.10
C THR A 265 6.50 -8.07 -10.23
N VAL A 266 6.19 -6.94 -9.59
CA VAL A 266 7.01 -6.33 -8.55
C VAL A 266 6.13 -5.93 -7.38
N GLY A 267 6.47 -6.41 -6.21
CA GLY A 267 5.93 -5.93 -4.95
C GLY A 267 6.87 -4.94 -4.27
N THR A 268 6.43 -4.41 -3.14
CA THR A 268 7.25 -3.49 -2.32
C THR A 268 7.00 -3.68 -0.84
N GLU A 269 7.94 -3.14 -0.02
CA GLU A 269 7.73 -2.86 1.39
C GLU A 269 8.19 -1.42 1.64
N LEU A 270 7.25 -0.47 1.61
CA LEU A 270 7.54 0.97 1.55
C LEU A 270 7.52 1.68 2.90
N GLY A 271 7.01 1.03 3.94
CA GLY A 271 6.85 1.65 5.25
C GLY A 271 6.37 0.69 6.32
N TRP A 272 5.84 1.24 7.41
CA TRP A 272 5.38 0.48 8.58
C TRP A 272 4.51 1.32 9.50
N GLY A 273 3.91 0.68 10.50
CA GLY A 273 3.30 1.35 11.65
C GLY A 273 1.96 1.99 11.36
N ARG A 274 1.26 1.56 10.32
CA ARG A 274 -0.01 2.15 9.90
C ARG A 274 0.09 3.66 9.69
N ALA A 275 1.26 4.12 9.26
CA ALA A 275 1.57 5.52 8.98
C ALA A 275 1.88 5.71 7.49
N VAL A 276 2.19 6.91 7.09
CA VAL A 276 2.68 7.22 5.74
C VAL A 276 4.13 7.64 5.85
N ASN A 277 5.04 6.81 5.35
CA ASN A 277 6.45 7.13 5.26
C ASN A 277 6.75 7.94 3.99
N PRO A 278 7.21 9.20 4.09
CA PRO A 278 7.46 10.05 2.93
C PRO A 278 8.49 9.48 1.95
N GLU A 279 9.51 8.78 2.47
CA GLU A 279 10.52 8.13 1.64
C GLU A 279 9.94 6.95 0.87
N GLY A 280 9.10 6.13 1.52
CA GLY A 280 8.38 5.04 0.88
C GLY A 280 7.45 5.53 -0.23
N VAL A 281 6.68 6.60 0.02
CA VAL A 281 5.84 7.24 -1.02
C VAL A 281 6.68 7.68 -2.21
N ARG A 282 7.85 8.28 -1.97
CA ARG A 282 8.78 8.69 -3.03
C ARG A 282 9.25 7.50 -3.87
N TYR A 283 9.68 6.40 -3.24
CA TYR A 283 10.10 5.19 -3.95
C TYR A 283 8.95 4.56 -4.74
N GLY A 284 7.77 4.42 -4.13
CA GLY A 284 6.59 3.88 -4.81
C GLY A 284 6.22 4.69 -6.05
N ARG A 285 6.13 6.02 -5.91
CA ARG A 285 5.81 6.92 -7.03
C ARG A 285 6.85 6.84 -8.16
N GLN A 286 8.14 6.94 -7.83
CA GLN A 286 9.23 6.90 -8.81
C GLN A 286 9.35 5.52 -9.46
N GLY A 287 9.16 4.44 -8.70
CA GLY A 287 9.21 3.08 -9.22
C GLY A 287 8.11 2.81 -10.24
N VAL A 288 6.88 3.26 -9.98
CA VAL A 288 5.78 3.15 -10.94
C VAL A 288 6.07 3.95 -12.21
N LEU A 289 6.54 5.20 -12.11
CA LEU A 289 6.92 6.00 -13.27
C LEU A 289 8.05 5.34 -14.08
N ALA A 290 9.06 4.81 -13.40
CA ALA A 290 10.15 4.10 -14.06
C ALA A 290 9.67 2.86 -14.80
N ALA A 291 8.80 2.07 -14.20
CA ALA A 291 8.20 0.90 -14.84
C ALA A 291 7.39 1.30 -16.10
N LEU A 292 6.63 2.40 -16.04
CA LEU A 292 5.87 2.91 -17.18
C LEU A 292 6.77 3.36 -18.34
N ILE A 293 7.81 4.15 -18.05
CA ILE A 293 8.70 4.72 -19.07
C ILE A 293 9.60 3.64 -19.67
N ASN A 294 10.22 2.80 -18.84
CA ASN A 294 11.15 1.79 -19.32
C ASN A 294 10.50 0.64 -20.09
N ASN A 295 9.20 0.44 -19.89
CA ASN A 295 8.41 -0.51 -20.68
C ASN A 295 7.64 0.14 -21.83
N GLY A 296 7.91 1.39 -22.16
CA GLY A 296 7.33 2.08 -23.32
C GLY A 296 5.85 2.43 -23.20
N LEU A 297 5.26 2.34 -22.00
CA LEU A 297 3.84 2.65 -21.76
C LEU A 297 3.59 4.16 -21.59
N MET A 298 4.64 4.92 -21.31
CA MET A 298 4.61 6.37 -21.19
C MET A 298 5.86 6.98 -21.83
N SER A 299 5.72 8.13 -22.47
CA SER A 299 6.84 8.92 -22.99
C SER A 299 7.59 9.59 -21.86
N GLY A 300 8.86 9.90 -22.11
CA GLY A 300 9.72 10.58 -21.16
C GLY A 300 11.05 9.87 -20.97
N THR A 301 11.84 10.42 -20.09
CA THR A 301 13.10 9.84 -19.64
C THR A 301 13.08 9.78 -18.12
N ILE A 302 13.59 8.72 -17.56
CA ILE A 302 13.79 8.60 -16.12
C ILE A 302 15.21 8.15 -15.86
N GLU A 303 15.91 8.92 -15.05
CA GLU A 303 17.23 8.53 -14.58
C GLU A 303 17.10 7.48 -13.48
N PRO A 304 18.03 6.49 -13.42
CA PRO A 304 18.09 5.60 -12.27
C PRO A 304 18.20 6.41 -10.98
N ILE A 305 17.40 6.04 -9.99
CA ILE A 305 17.28 6.81 -8.75
C ILE A 305 18.00 6.14 -7.58
N ALA A 306 18.38 6.97 -6.62
CA ALA A 306 18.91 6.59 -5.32
C ALA A 306 19.90 5.40 -5.42
N HIS A 307 19.60 4.27 -4.77
CA HIS A 307 20.50 3.14 -4.68
C HIS A 307 20.73 2.42 -6.01
N HIS A 308 19.79 2.43 -6.94
CA HIS A 308 20.01 1.91 -8.29
C HIS A 308 21.08 2.74 -9.01
N LYS A 309 20.98 4.07 -9.00
CA LYS A 309 21.97 4.97 -9.62
C LYS A 309 23.36 4.82 -9.01
N ALA A 310 23.42 4.64 -7.71
CA ALA A 310 24.68 4.47 -6.97
C ALA A 310 25.25 3.05 -7.09
N GLY A 311 24.50 2.06 -7.65
CA GLY A 311 24.91 0.66 -7.67
C GLY A 311 25.01 0.04 -6.27
N THR A 312 24.23 0.54 -5.31
CA THR A 312 24.29 0.12 -3.90
C THR A 312 23.07 -0.65 -3.44
N GLN A 313 22.18 -1.04 -4.34
CA GLN A 313 21.03 -1.90 -4.01
C GLN A 313 21.53 -3.27 -3.58
N LYS A 314 21.12 -3.72 -2.39
CA LYS A 314 21.45 -5.04 -1.87
C LYS A 314 20.43 -6.05 -2.35
N ARG A 315 20.89 -7.22 -2.82
CA ARG A 315 20.01 -8.35 -3.15
C ARG A 315 19.91 -9.25 -1.93
N LEU A 316 18.76 -9.23 -1.28
CA LEU A 316 18.53 -9.90 0.01
C LEU A 316 17.58 -11.09 -0.17
N GLU A 317 18.04 -12.27 0.20
CA GLU A 317 17.32 -13.52 0.03
C GLU A 317 17.00 -14.17 1.38
N MET A 318 15.75 -14.58 1.54
CA MET A 318 15.32 -15.42 2.67
C MET A 318 15.46 -16.90 2.29
N VAL A 319 16.64 -17.48 2.55
CA VAL A 319 17.02 -18.80 2.05
C VAL A 319 16.35 -19.96 2.77
N ASP A 320 16.10 -19.83 4.08
CA ASP A 320 15.49 -20.87 4.91
C ASP A 320 14.91 -20.32 6.23
N ARG A 321 14.47 -21.23 7.09
CA ARG A 321 13.92 -20.87 8.42
C ARG A 321 14.95 -20.23 9.36
N GLY A 322 16.25 -20.39 9.14
CA GLY A 322 17.30 -19.75 9.93
C GLY A 322 17.35 -18.24 9.76
N CYS A 323 16.71 -17.70 8.70
CA CYS A 323 16.54 -16.26 8.52
C CYS A 323 15.64 -15.63 9.60
N PHE A 324 14.78 -16.42 10.26
CA PHE A 324 13.74 -15.93 11.16
C PHE A 324 14.11 -16.20 12.63
N ILE A 325 14.02 -15.18 13.45
CA ILE A 325 14.22 -15.29 14.91
C ILE A 325 12.84 -15.25 15.58
N PRO A 326 12.34 -16.38 16.09
CA PRO A 326 11.04 -16.43 16.74
C PRO A 326 11.12 -15.99 18.21
N ALA A 327 10.03 -15.46 18.77
CA ALA A 327 9.85 -15.20 20.18
C ALA A 327 9.67 -16.53 20.95
N PRO A 328 10.56 -16.89 21.89
CA PRO A 328 10.41 -18.12 22.68
C PRO A 328 9.30 -18.04 23.71
N PHE A 329 8.91 -16.84 24.11
CA PHE A 329 7.80 -16.51 25.03
C PHE A 329 7.13 -15.20 24.60
N ALA A 330 5.98 -14.89 25.18
CA ALA A 330 5.35 -13.59 24.98
C ALA A 330 6.10 -12.51 25.75
N GLY A 331 6.51 -11.42 25.12
CA GLY A 331 7.32 -10.39 25.76
C GLY A 331 7.33 -9.07 25.01
N HIS A 332 8.27 -8.21 25.35
CA HIS A 332 8.42 -6.88 24.73
C HIS A 332 9.78 -6.80 24.05
N TYR A 333 9.72 -6.62 22.73
CA TYR A 333 10.92 -6.55 21.90
C TYR A 333 11.56 -5.17 21.92
N GLU A 334 12.88 -5.14 22.17
CA GLU A 334 13.76 -3.99 22.09
C GLU A 334 14.76 -4.20 20.95
N PRO A 335 14.69 -3.45 19.84
CA PRO A 335 15.67 -3.54 18.75
C PRO A 335 17.00 -2.89 19.17
N LEU A 336 18.12 -3.56 18.86
CA LEU A 336 19.49 -3.00 19.02
C LEU A 336 20.11 -2.53 17.71
N VAL A 337 19.51 -2.88 16.58
CA VAL A 337 19.98 -2.51 15.25
C VAL A 337 18.80 -2.08 14.39
N GLU A 338 19.07 -1.22 13.43
CA GLU A 338 18.07 -0.77 12.45
C GLU A 338 17.92 -1.76 11.30
N CYS A 339 16.74 -1.79 10.66
CA CYS A 339 16.54 -2.49 9.39
C CYS A 339 17.52 -1.97 8.33
N GLY A 340 18.09 -2.85 7.51
CA GLY A 340 19.15 -2.54 6.54
C GLY A 340 20.57 -2.68 7.10
N THR A 341 20.74 -2.91 8.42
CA THR A 341 22.04 -3.11 9.06
C THR A 341 22.61 -4.49 8.74
N ALA A 342 23.87 -4.54 8.32
CA ALA A 342 24.61 -5.78 8.17
C ALA A 342 25.00 -6.36 9.55
N VAL A 343 24.77 -7.65 9.74
CA VAL A 343 25.03 -8.36 11.02
C VAL A 343 25.79 -9.64 10.77
N LYS A 344 26.44 -10.15 11.82
CA LYS A 344 27.19 -11.41 11.81
C LYS A 344 26.44 -12.51 12.57
N LYS A 345 26.62 -13.74 12.14
CA LYS A 345 26.17 -14.90 12.90
C LYS A 345 26.68 -14.82 14.36
N GLY A 346 25.78 -15.02 15.32
CA GLY A 346 26.07 -14.89 16.72
C GLY A 346 25.94 -13.47 17.29
N GLN A 347 25.70 -12.46 16.48
CA GLN A 347 25.47 -11.09 16.93
C GLN A 347 24.08 -10.94 17.54
N THR A 348 23.99 -10.32 18.72
CA THR A 348 22.71 -9.93 19.32
C THR A 348 22.14 -8.74 18.54
N VAL A 349 20.92 -8.88 18.05
CA VAL A 349 20.22 -7.89 17.22
C VAL A 349 19.07 -7.21 17.93
N GLY A 350 18.70 -7.71 19.09
CA GLY A 350 17.66 -7.17 19.98
C GLY A 350 17.53 -7.96 21.25
N TYR A 351 16.68 -7.46 22.14
CA TYR A 351 16.30 -8.14 23.38
C TYR A 351 14.80 -8.38 23.42
N LEU A 352 14.39 -9.48 24.06
CA LEU A 352 13.00 -9.75 24.41
C LEU A 352 12.90 -9.75 25.95
N HIS A 353 12.14 -8.78 26.48
CA HIS A 353 11.94 -8.60 27.91
C HIS A 353 10.71 -9.37 28.38
N ASP A 354 10.84 -10.06 29.49
CA ASP A 354 9.74 -10.68 30.25
C ASP A 354 9.44 -9.81 31.45
N PHE A 355 8.32 -9.10 31.46
CA PHE A 355 7.94 -8.24 32.58
C PHE A 355 7.23 -8.99 33.71
N ASP A 356 6.90 -10.27 33.52
CA ASP A 356 6.44 -11.15 34.62
C ASP A 356 7.62 -11.66 35.44
N GLN A 357 8.84 -11.66 34.87
CA GLN A 357 10.10 -12.01 35.51
C GLN A 357 11.05 -10.81 35.50
N PHE A 358 10.63 -9.76 36.17
CA PHE A 358 11.22 -8.43 36.12
C PHE A 358 12.69 -8.34 36.49
N ASP A 359 13.18 -9.24 37.37
CA ASP A 359 14.55 -9.31 37.86
C ASP A 359 15.49 -10.18 37.01
N LEU A 360 14.96 -10.89 36.01
CA LEU A 360 15.78 -11.67 35.08
C LEU A 360 16.33 -10.83 33.96
N PRO A 361 17.54 -11.17 33.46
CA PRO A 361 18.06 -10.51 32.25
C PRO A 361 17.17 -10.83 31.02
N PRO A 362 17.07 -9.90 30.04
CA PRO A 362 16.30 -10.13 28.85
C PRO A 362 16.88 -11.26 28.00
N TYR A 363 16.04 -11.91 27.23
CA TYR A 363 16.46 -12.90 26.23
C TYR A 363 17.12 -12.22 25.04
N ALA A 364 18.35 -12.64 24.70
CA ALA A 364 19.07 -12.12 23.53
C ALA A 364 18.55 -12.73 22.23
N CYS A 365 18.04 -11.90 21.33
CA CYS A 365 17.69 -12.27 19.97
C CYS A 365 18.98 -12.28 19.13
N VAL A 366 19.43 -13.47 18.71
CA VAL A 366 20.75 -13.66 18.08
C VAL A 366 20.61 -14.04 16.61
N ALA A 367 21.33 -13.36 15.72
CA ALA A 367 21.38 -13.68 14.31
C ALA A 367 21.96 -15.08 14.06
N ALA A 368 21.24 -15.93 13.32
CA ALA A 368 21.68 -17.30 13.04
C ALA A 368 22.64 -17.39 11.83
N LEU A 369 22.74 -16.31 11.04
CA LEU A 369 23.60 -16.23 9.84
C LEU A 369 24.22 -14.83 9.67
N ASP A 370 25.25 -14.74 8.85
CA ASP A 370 25.76 -13.47 8.34
C ASP A 370 24.75 -12.92 7.31
N GLY A 371 24.33 -11.66 7.44
CA GLY A 371 23.34 -11.09 6.52
C GLY A 371 22.98 -9.65 6.83
N VAL A 372 21.79 -9.26 6.45
CA VAL A 372 21.23 -7.92 6.66
C VAL A 372 19.88 -8.06 7.39
N VAL A 373 19.64 -7.26 8.39
CA VAL A 373 18.33 -7.19 9.06
C VAL A 373 17.31 -6.64 8.07
N LEU A 374 16.48 -7.52 7.54
CA LEU A 374 15.48 -7.18 6.54
C LEU A 374 14.20 -6.64 7.18
N ALA A 375 13.76 -7.28 8.25
CA ALA A 375 12.53 -6.89 8.95
C ALA A 375 12.64 -7.14 10.46
N GLN A 376 11.83 -6.39 11.20
CA GLN A 376 11.67 -6.52 12.65
C GLN A 376 10.20 -6.40 13.04
N ALA A 377 9.80 -6.95 14.17
CA ALA A 377 8.50 -6.71 14.75
C ALA A 377 8.27 -5.19 14.89
N TRP A 378 7.12 -4.72 14.43
CA TRP A 378 6.76 -3.30 14.54
C TRP A 378 6.44 -2.91 15.98
N ALA A 379 5.56 -3.69 16.63
CA ALA A 379 5.13 -3.44 18.01
C ALA A 379 6.11 -4.05 19.01
N ALA A 380 6.32 -3.37 20.14
CA ALA A 380 7.12 -3.92 21.22
C ALA A 380 6.48 -5.19 21.81
N PRO A 381 5.17 -5.28 22.09
CA PRO A 381 4.53 -6.51 22.51
C PRO A 381 4.52 -7.55 21.39
N VAL A 382 5.09 -8.72 21.64
CA VAL A 382 5.10 -9.85 20.70
C VAL A 382 4.60 -11.11 21.37
N PRO A 383 3.68 -11.88 20.77
CA PRO A 383 3.25 -13.15 21.30
C PRO A 383 4.33 -14.23 21.10
N LYS A 384 4.27 -15.28 21.90
CA LYS A 384 5.11 -16.47 21.73
C LYS A 384 4.95 -17.06 20.33
N GLY A 385 6.07 -17.34 19.65
CA GLY A 385 6.13 -17.93 18.32
C GLY A 385 6.10 -16.94 17.17
N GLN A 386 5.81 -15.65 17.41
CA GLN A 386 5.94 -14.62 16.37
C GLN A 386 7.41 -14.48 15.96
N HIS A 387 7.67 -14.29 14.67
CA HIS A 387 9.02 -13.91 14.22
C HIS A 387 9.29 -12.45 14.59
N ILE A 388 10.34 -12.21 15.34
CA ILE A 388 10.72 -10.88 15.85
C ILE A 388 11.64 -10.16 14.90
N VAL A 389 12.60 -10.89 14.30
CA VAL A 389 13.60 -10.36 13.37
C VAL A 389 13.75 -11.31 12.20
N VAL A 390 13.93 -10.74 11.01
CA VAL A 390 14.30 -11.46 9.80
C VAL A 390 15.68 -10.97 9.37
N VAL A 391 16.65 -11.87 9.31
CA VAL A 391 17.99 -11.62 8.77
C VAL A 391 18.10 -12.32 7.43
N ALA A 392 18.18 -11.56 6.35
CA ALA A 392 18.30 -12.09 5.00
C ALA A 392 19.78 -12.20 4.57
N LYS A 393 20.09 -13.19 3.73
CA LYS A 393 21.40 -13.35 3.12
C LYS A 393 21.62 -12.27 2.07
N ASP A 394 22.76 -11.61 2.11
CA ASP A 394 23.20 -10.67 1.10
C ASP A 394 23.88 -11.47 -0.04
N LEU A 395 23.28 -11.47 -1.25
CA LEU A 395 23.76 -12.25 -2.40
C LEU A 395 24.94 -11.58 -3.12
N ASP A 396 25.24 -10.34 -2.79
CA ASP A 396 26.30 -9.54 -3.41
C ASP A 396 27.59 -9.56 -2.55
N ARG A 397 27.63 -10.43 -1.51
CA ARG A 397 28.76 -10.60 -0.60
C ARG A 397 29.23 -12.04 -0.48
#